data_0e3d295c401e6f74164974d752f62fd8
#
_entry.id   0e3d295c401e6f74164974d752f62fd8
#
_cell.length_a   1.000
_cell.length_b   1.000
_cell.length_c   1.000
_cell.angle_alpha   90.00
_cell.angle_beta   90.00
_cell.angle_gamma   90.00
#
_symmetry.space_group_name_H-M   'P 1'
#
loop_
_entity.id
_entity.type
_entity.pdbx_description
1 polymer ?
#
loop_
_entity_poly.entity_id
_entity_poly.type
_entity_poly.pdbx_seq_one_letter_code
_entity_poly.pdbx_strand_id
1 'polypeptide(L)'
;MPVLATFFSVRRGRDAFFKFFMRTMFPRQIKEYEEKFNIRFLGWYNIAHGWDFDNLILFQLPDYAALDKLEADEATRKIGHRAGEWIFQRHHSMLLRERMGPDLEYHP
;
A
#
# COMPACT_ATOMS: atom_id res chain seq x y z
N MET A 1 -4.36 -2.02 15.79
CA MET A 1 -3.37 -2.39 14.76
C MET A 1 -3.06 -1.20 13.89
N PRO A 2 -1.79 -0.93 13.59
CA PRO A 2 -1.46 0.19 12.70
C PRO A 2 -1.91 -0.05 11.27
N VAL A 3 -2.21 1.03 10.56
CA VAL A 3 -2.61 0.99 9.15
C VAL A 3 -1.61 1.79 8.35
N LEU A 4 -1.05 1.16 7.32
CA LEU A 4 -0.18 1.83 6.35
C LEU A 4 -1.05 2.35 5.21
N ALA A 5 -1.06 3.66 5.04
CA ALA A 5 -1.74 4.32 3.93
C ALA A 5 -0.70 4.81 2.93
N THR A 6 -0.76 4.32 1.70
CA THR A 6 0.14 4.73 0.63
C THR A 6 -0.64 5.46 -0.44
N PHE A 7 -0.31 6.73 -0.61
CA PHE A 7 -0.88 7.62 -1.63
C PHE A 7 0.07 7.70 -2.81
N PHE A 8 -0.46 7.66 -4.02
CA PHE A 8 0.39 7.77 -5.21
C PHE A 8 -0.37 8.30 -6.41
N SER A 9 0.38 8.83 -7.37
CA SER A 9 -0.12 9.23 -8.68
C SER A 9 0.62 8.45 -9.75
N VAL A 10 -0.09 8.05 -10.81
CA VAL A 10 0.49 7.30 -11.92
C VAL A 10 1.11 8.28 -12.92
N ARG A 11 2.31 7.95 -13.42
CA ARG A 11 2.95 8.76 -14.47
C ARG A 11 2.06 8.85 -15.70
N ARG A 12 2.02 10.03 -16.29
CA ARG A 12 1.30 10.25 -17.55
C ARG A 12 1.80 9.29 -18.61
N GLY A 13 0.85 8.60 -19.27
CA GLY A 13 1.16 7.62 -20.30
C GLY A 13 1.46 6.21 -19.77
N ARG A 14 1.38 5.98 -18.46
CA ARG A 14 1.63 4.67 -17.84
C ARG A 14 0.38 3.95 -17.34
N ASP A 15 -0.80 4.47 -17.65
CA ASP A 15 -2.07 3.91 -17.14
C ASP A 15 -2.30 2.45 -17.55
N ALA A 16 -1.96 2.09 -18.79
CA ALA A 16 -2.13 0.72 -19.27
C ALA A 16 -1.24 -0.27 -18.49
N PHE A 17 0.00 0.10 -18.22
CA PHE A 17 0.93 -0.69 -17.42
C PHE A 17 0.49 -0.78 -15.97
N PHE A 18 0.00 0.31 -15.40
CA PHE A 18 -0.51 0.34 -14.05
C PHE A 18 -1.71 -0.60 -13.90
N LYS A 19 -2.66 -0.55 -14.81
CA LYS A 19 -3.82 -1.46 -14.81
C LYS A 19 -3.41 -2.92 -14.93
N PHE A 20 -2.47 -3.22 -15.81
CA PHE A 20 -1.93 -4.56 -15.96
C PHE A 20 -1.26 -5.05 -14.68
N PHE A 21 -0.42 -4.21 -14.07
CA PHE A 21 0.25 -4.51 -12.80
C PHE A 21 -0.77 -4.79 -11.70
N MET A 22 -1.79 -3.95 -11.55
CA MET A 22 -2.80 -4.10 -10.51
C MET A 22 -3.68 -5.33 -10.68
N ARG A 23 -3.85 -5.80 -11.93
CA ARG A 23 -4.64 -7.01 -12.22
C ARG A 23 -3.85 -8.29 -12.05
N THR A 24 -2.55 -8.28 -12.28
CA THR A 24 -1.73 -9.49 -12.37
C THR A 24 -0.72 -9.63 -11.25
N MET A 25 0.17 -8.67 -11.08
CA MET A 25 1.29 -8.76 -10.15
C MET A 25 0.90 -8.37 -8.72
N PHE A 26 0.09 -7.34 -8.58
CA PHE A 26 -0.29 -6.83 -7.28
C PHE A 26 -1.06 -7.85 -6.41
N PRO A 27 -2.05 -8.61 -6.94
CA PRO A 27 -2.71 -9.64 -6.14
C PRO A 27 -1.76 -10.72 -5.61
N ARG A 28 -0.73 -11.08 -6.38
CA ARG A 28 0.31 -12.02 -5.93
C ARG A 28 1.15 -11.44 -4.81
N GLN A 29 1.51 -10.17 -4.93
CA GLN A 29 2.26 -9.45 -3.93
C GLN A 29 1.50 -9.34 -2.61
N ILE A 30 0.19 -9.08 -2.68
CA ILE A 30 -0.69 -9.06 -1.51
C ILE A 30 -0.66 -10.40 -0.78
N LYS A 31 -0.78 -11.51 -1.51
CA LYS A 31 -0.73 -12.85 -0.93
C LYS A 31 0.61 -13.12 -0.23
N GLU A 32 1.71 -12.72 -0.84
CA GLU A 32 3.03 -12.85 -0.23
C GLU A 32 3.14 -12.05 1.05
N TYR A 33 2.62 -10.83 1.09
CA TYR A 33 2.65 -10.01 2.29
C TYR A 33 1.82 -10.62 3.43
N GLU A 34 0.68 -11.21 3.10
CA GLU A 34 -0.14 -11.92 4.08
C GLU A 34 0.60 -13.14 4.66
N GLU A 35 1.24 -13.92 3.81
CA GLU A 35 1.95 -15.14 4.21
C GLU A 35 3.24 -14.85 4.98
N LYS A 36 4.05 -13.91 4.50
CA LYS A 36 5.36 -13.61 5.09
C LYS A 36 5.30 -12.71 6.30
N PHE A 37 4.42 -11.71 6.29
CA PHE A 37 4.44 -10.63 7.27
C PHE A 37 3.14 -10.48 8.05
N ASN A 38 2.15 -11.30 7.76
CA ASN A 38 0.81 -11.18 8.33
C ASN A 38 0.20 -9.78 8.11
N ILE A 39 0.52 -9.17 6.98
CA ILE A 39 0.00 -7.86 6.55
C ILE A 39 -1.29 -8.09 5.77
N ARG A 40 -2.37 -7.44 6.19
CA ARG A 40 -3.68 -7.58 5.57
C ARG A 40 -3.98 -6.43 4.63
N PHE A 41 -4.35 -6.74 3.39
CA PHE A 41 -4.81 -5.75 2.42
C PHE A 41 -6.23 -5.29 2.76
N LEU A 42 -6.42 -3.98 2.93
CA LEU A 42 -7.71 -3.40 3.26
C LEU A 42 -8.45 -2.84 2.04
N GLY A 43 -7.72 -2.37 1.05
CA GLY A 43 -8.35 -1.88 -0.16
C GLY A 43 -7.47 -0.94 -0.96
N TRP A 44 -7.87 -0.74 -2.20
CA TRP A 44 -7.33 0.26 -3.11
C TRP A 44 -8.46 1.15 -3.57
N TYR A 45 -8.26 2.46 -3.46
CA TYR A 45 -9.28 3.46 -3.75
C TYR A 45 -8.72 4.54 -4.66
N ASN A 46 -9.56 5.03 -5.57
CA ASN A 46 -9.26 6.27 -6.25
C ASN A 46 -9.69 7.43 -5.37
N ILE A 47 -8.88 8.48 -5.33
CA ILE A 47 -9.22 9.70 -4.60
C ILE A 47 -10.04 10.58 -5.52
N ALA A 48 -11.37 10.59 -5.31
CA ALA A 48 -12.29 11.36 -6.13
C ALA A 48 -12.25 12.84 -5.81
N HIS A 49 -11.89 13.19 -4.56
CA HIS A 49 -11.89 14.56 -4.09
C HIS A 49 -11.05 14.70 -2.82
N GLY A 50 -10.33 15.78 -2.67
CA GLY A 50 -9.72 16.17 -1.40
C GLY A 50 -8.20 16.24 -1.34
N TRP A 51 -7.46 15.71 -2.33
CA TRP A 51 -5.99 15.82 -2.35
C TRP A 51 -5.42 15.63 -3.75
N ASP A 52 -4.13 15.95 -3.89
CA ASP A 52 -3.39 15.92 -5.16
C ASP A 52 -3.04 14.53 -5.68
N PHE A 53 -3.11 13.51 -4.83
CA PHE A 53 -2.85 12.14 -5.24
C PHE A 53 -4.12 11.50 -5.81
N ASP A 54 -3.95 10.61 -6.79
CA ASP A 54 -5.07 9.95 -7.48
C ASP A 54 -5.49 8.65 -6.82
N ASN A 55 -4.58 8.00 -6.09
CA ASN A 55 -4.77 6.64 -5.58
C ASN A 55 -4.35 6.52 -4.12
N LEU A 56 -5.03 5.61 -3.43
CA LEU A 56 -4.75 5.24 -2.05
C LEU A 56 -4.84 3.73 -1.90
N ILE A 57 -3.80 3.14 -1.30
CA ILE A 57 -3.78 1.73 -0.91
C ILE A 57 -3.63 1.65 0.60
N LEU A 58 -4.43 0.80 1.24
CA LEU A 58 -4.43 0.59 2.67
C LEU A 58 -4.05 -0.84 3.03
N PHE A 59 -3.10 -0.98 3.95
CA PHE A 59 -2.71 -2.25 4.55
C PHE A 59 -2.80 -2.16 6.06
N GLN A 60 -3.32 -3.21 6.69
CA GLN A 60 -3.29 -3.35 8.13
C GLN A 60 -2.06 -4.17 8.52
N LEU A 61 -1.26 -3.64 9.45
CA LEU A 61 -0.07 -4.30 9.96
C LEU A 61 -0.38 -4.97 11.29
N PRO A 62 0.21 -6.14 11.59
CA PRO A 62 0.04 -6.78 12.90
C PRO A 62 0.66 -5.95 14.03
N ASP A 63 1.77 -5.28 13.73
CA ASP A 63 2.49 -4.38 14.65
C ASP A 63 3.37 -3.42 13.84
N TYR A 64 4.03 -2.48 14.52
CA TYR A 64 4.92 -1.54 13.86
C TYR A 64 6.20 -2.20 13.31
N ALA A 65 6.65 -3.30 13.91
CA ALA A 65 7.83 -4.02 13.45
C ALA A 65 7.63 -4.66 12.07
N ALA A 66 6.38 -4.95 11.69
CA ALA A 66 6.07 -5.49 10.37
C ALA A 66 6.46 -4.54 9.23
N LEU A 67 6.39 -3.23 9.46
CA LEU A 67 6.82 -2.24 8.48
C LEU A 67 8.33 -2.35 8.20
N ASP A 68 9.13 -2.50 9.25
CA ASP A 68 10.58 -2.65 9.11
C ASP A 68 10.92 -3.93 8.36
N LYS A 69 10.22 -5.02 8.63
CA LYS A 69 10.41 -6.29 7.93
C LYS A 69 10.04 -6.17 6.46
N LEU A 70 8.95 -5.47 6.16
CA LEU A 70 8.51 -5.24 4.78
C LEU A 70 9.53 -4.40 4.00
N GLU A 71 10.04 -3.33 4.60
CA GLU A 71 11.03 -2.46 3.99
C GLU A 71 12.38 -3.16 3.79
N ALA A 72 12.73 -4.10 4.66
CA ALA A 72 13.94 -4.89 4.56
C ALA A 72 13.83 -6.06 3.57
N ASP A 73 12.63 -6.41 3.13
CA ASP A 73 12.40 -7.52 2.21
C ASP A 73 12.96 -7.19 0.82
N GLU A 74 13.88 -8.01 0.34
CA GLU A 74 14.58 -7.76 -0.91
C GLU A 74 13.67 -7.79 -2.13
N ALA A 75 12.71 -8.72 -2.16
CA ALA A 75 11.73 -8.81 -3.26
C ALA A 75 10.85 -7.56 -3.32
N THR A 76 10.40 -7.08 -2.16
CA THR A 76 9.61 -5.83 -2.06
C THR A 76 10.41 -4.62 -2.55
N ARG A 77 11.67 -4.53 -2.16
CA ARG A 77 12.56 -3.43 -2.58
C ARG A 77 12.78 -3.44 -4.09
N LYS A 78 12.98 -4.61 -4.70
CA LYS A 78 13.13 -4.73 -6.15
C LYS A 78 11.88 -4.29 -6.90
N ILE A 79 10.71 -4.73 -6.45
CA ILE A 79 9.43 -4.34 -7.07
C ILE A 79 9.21 -2.84 -6.91
N GLY A 80 9.40 -2.32 -5.71
CA GLY A 80 9.26 -0.89 -5.42
C GLY A 80 10.20 -0.03 -6.24
N HIS A 81 11.45 -0.48 -6.43
CA HIS A 81 12.43 0.24 -7.22
C HIS A 81 12.08 0.26 -8.71
N ARG A 82 11.71 -0.90 -9.27
CA ARG A 82 11.36 -1.02 -10.70
C ARG A 82 10.02 -0.37 -11.03
N ALA A 83 8.98 -0.70 -10.28
CA ALA A 83 7.64 -0.17 -10.52
C ALA A 83 7.51 1.28 -10.08
N GLY A 84 8.12 1.62 -8.94
CA GLY A 84 8.03 2.95 -8.36
C GLY A 84 8.58 4.05 -9.26
N GLU A 85 9.73 3.82 -9.89
CA GLU A 85 10.36 4.81 -10.76
C GLU A 85 9.67 4.93 -12.11
N TRP A 86 9.11 3.84 -12.62
CA TRP A 86 8.57 3.80 -13.97
C TRP A 86 7.08 4.08 -14.06
N ILE A 87 6.29 3.62 -13.09
CA ILE A 87 4.83 3.75 -13.08
C ILE A 87 4.39 4.96 -12.28
N PHE A 88 5.00 5.20 -11.11
CA PHE A 88 4.55 6.22 -10.18
C PHE A 88 5.31 7.53 -10.35
N GLN A 89 4.58 8.63 -10.41
CA GLN A 89 5.16 9.97 -10.46
C GLN A 89 5.53 10.46 -9.07
N ARG A 90 4.62 10.26 -8.11
CA ARG A 90 4.79 10.68 -6.73
C ARG A 90 4.18 9.62 -5.82
N HIS A 91 4.72 9.47 -4.64
CA HIS A 91 4.11 8.66 -3.60
C HIS A 91 4.34 9.27 -2.23
N HIS A 92 3.44 8.98 -1.32
CA HIS A 92 3.52 9.40 0.07
C HIS A 92 2.91 8.30 0.94
N SER A 93 3.63 7.90 1.98
CA SER A 93 3.15 6.88 2.91
C SER A 93 2.97 7.47 4.29
N MET A 94 1.88 7.09 4.95
CA MET A 94 1.60 7.43 6.34
C MET A 94 1.34 6.17 7.13
N LEU A 95 1.80 6.14 8.37
CA LEU A 95 1.46 5.08 9.30
C LEU A 95 0.41 5.63 10.28
N LEU A 96 -0.77 5.01 10.27
CA LEU A 96 -1.91 5.45 11.06
C LEU A 96 -2.08 4.54 12.27
N ARG A 97 -2.32 5.13 13.44
CA ARG A 97 -2.67 4.39 14.64
C ARG A 97 -4.19 4.27 14.73
N GLU A 98 -4.67 3.04 14.80
CA GLU A 98 -6.10 2.82 14.98
C GLU A 98 -6.55 3.30 16.36
N ARG A 99 -7.57 4.14 16.38
CA ARG A 99 -8.20 4.64 17.63
C ARG A 99 -9.52 3.94 17.88
N MET A 100 -10.27 3.63 16.83
CA MET A 100 -11.50 2.86 16.89
C MET A 100 -11.69 2.17 15.54
N GLY A 101 -11.82 0.86 15.55
CA GLY A 101 -12.07 0.06 14.35
C GLY A 101 -13.56 -0.29 14.18
N PRO A 102 -13.85 -1.21 13.25
CA PRO A 102 -15.24 -1.66 13.03
C PRO A 102 -15.90 -2.33 14.22
N ASP A 103 -15.10 -2.82 15.18
CA ASP A 103 -15.57 -3.40 16.43
C ASP A 103 -16.08 -2.35 17.44
N LEU A 104 -15.88 -1.07 17.13
CA LEU A 104 -16.25 0.08 17.97
C LEU A 104 -15.53 0.14 19.30
N GLU A 105 -14.44 -0.60 19.45
CA GLU A 105 -13.59 -0.54 20.64
C GLU A 105 -12.62 0.65 20.54
N TYR A 106 -12.56 1.44 21.60
CA TYR A 106 -11.67 2.60 21.68
C TYR A 106 -10.27 2.20 22.16
N HIS A 107 -9.26 2.61 21.41
CA HIS A 107 -7.84 2.39 21.73
C HIS A 107 -7.19 3.75 22.03
N PRO A 108 -6.99 4.09 23.32
CA PRO A 108 -6.43 5.39 23.71
C PRO A 108 -4.97 5.62 23.29
#